data_d50298ce7f26796a4ecd1ff7821f4927
#
_entry.id   d50298ce7f26796a4ecd1ff7821f4927
#
_cell.length_a   1.000
_cell.length_b   1.000
_cell.length_c   1.000
_cell.angle_alpha   90.00
_cell.angle_beta   90.00
_cell.angle_gamma   90.00
#
_symmetry.space_group_name_H-M   'P 1'
#
loop_
_entity.id
_entity.type
_entity.pdbx_description
1 polymer ?
#
loop_
_entity_poly.entity_id
_entity_poly.type
_entity_poly.pdbx_seq_one_letter_code
_entity_poly.pdbx_strand_id
1 'polypeptide(L)' 'DLNRHVNSVKYIEHELDLFPFERYDKQRIRRFEISYANEARYGSTLQLLKEEEAPDHFTLEIRDDQTVYCKGRIIFENR' A
#
# COMPACT_ATOMS: atom_id res chain seq x y z
N ASP A 1 21.53 1.99 0.06
CA ASP A 1 21.78 1.70 -1.34
C ASP A 1 20.47 1.38 -2.06
N LEU A 2 20.15 2.21 -3.02
CA LEU A 2 18.89 2.11 -3.76
C LEU A 2 18.78 0.82 -4.56
N ASN A 3 19.90 0.20 -4.89
CA ASN A 3 19.90 -1.02 -5.69
C ASN A 3 19.57 -2.27 -4.89
N ARG A 4 19.56 -2.16 -3.57
CA ARG A 4 19.35 -3.32 -2.69
C ARG A 4 18.06 -3.29 -1.92
N HIS A 5 17.32 -2.20 -1.98
CA HIS A 5 16.09 -2.02 -1.23
C HIS A 5 14.96 -1.63 -2.15
N VAL A 6 13.75 -2.02 -1.77
CA VAL A 6 12.56 -1.58 -2.48
C VAL A 6 12.36 -0.11 -2.17
N ASN A 7 12.23 0.69 -3.22
CA ASN A 7 12.05 2.11 -3.13
C ASN A 7 10.67 2.45 -2.57
N SER A 8 10.57 3.50 -1.77
CA SER A 8 9.29 3.93 -1.18
C SER A 8 8.22 4.26 -2.23
N VAL A 9 8.63 4.78 -3.38
CA VAL A 9 7.71 5.03 -4.50
C VAL A 9 7.07 3.74 -4.98
N LYS A 10 7.85 2.66 -5.01
CA LYS A 10 7.34 1.35 -5.40
C LYS A 10 6.30 0.82 -4.40
N TYR A 11 6.50 1.04 -3.11
CA TYR A 11 5.52 0.69 -2.10
C TYR A 11 4.20 1.39 -2.36
N ILE A 12 4.26 2.69 -2.64
CA ILE A 12 3.07 3.49 -2.93
C ILE A 12 2.37 2.96 -4.18
N GLU A 13 3.12 2.70 -5.24
CA GLU A 13 2.57 2.14 -6.48
C GLU A 13 1.87 0.81 -6.23
N HIS A 14 2.50 -0.08 -5.49
CA HIS A 14 1.93 -1.39 -5.17
C HIS A 14 0.63 -1.26 -4.38
N GLU A 15 0.59 -0.36 -3.39
CA GLU A 15 -0.61 -0.16 -2.60
C GLU A 15 -1.75 0.39 -3.44
N LEU A 16 -1.47 1.36 -4.31
CA LEU A 16 -2.50 1.94 -5.17
C LEU A 16 -3.02 0.96 -6.22
N ASP A 17 -2.16 0.04 -6.67
CA ASP A 17 -2.54 -0.98 -7.64
C ASP A 17 -3.46 -2.06 -7.06
N LEU A 18 -3.65 -2.09 -5.75
CA LEU A 18 -4.59 -3.02 -5.12
C LEU A 18 -6.06 -2.67 -5.41
N PHE A 19 -6.33 -1.51 -5.99
CA PHE A 19 -7.68 -1.06 -6.28
C PHE A 19 -7.93 -1.01 -7.79
N PRO A 20 -9.15 -1.36 -8.24
CA PRO A 20 -9.46 -1.32 -9.67
C PRO A 20 -9.58 0.12 -10.18
N PHE A 21 -9.33 0.31 -11.48
CA PHE A 21 -9.42 1.62 -12.12
C PHE A 21 -10.79 2.26 -11.97
N GLU A 22 -11.85 1.46 -12.01
CA GLU A 22 -13.22 1.95 -11.90
C GLU A 22 -13.45 2.70 -10.59
N ARG A 23 -12.75 2.31 -9.54
CA ARG A 23 -12.85 3.02 -8.27
C ARG A 23 -12.35 4.45 -8.41
N TYR A 24 -11.23 4.64 -9.12
CA TYR A 24 -10.64 5.96 -9.31
C TYR A 24 -11.48 6.84 -10.23
N ASP A 25 -12.29 6.25 -11.09
CA ASP A 25 -13.22 7.00 -11.93
C ASP A 25 -14.39 7.59 -11.13
N LYS A 26 -14.85 6.86 -10.11
CA LYS A 26 -16.05 7.22 -9.33
C LYS A 26 -15.71 7.90 -8.01
N GLN A 27 -14.52 7.65 -7.52
CA GLN A 27 -14.08 8.13 -6.22
C GLN A 27 -12.69 8.74 -6.34
N ARG A 28 -12.36 9.59 -5.40
CA ARG A 28 -11.01 10.13 -5.27
C ARG A 28 -10.45 9.76 -3.91
N ILE A 29 -9.14 9.79 -3.80
CA ILE A 29 -8.47 9.55 -2.53
C ILE A 29 -8.64 10.80 -1.69
N ARG A 30 -9.30 10.64 -0.55
CA ARG A 30 -9.45 11.70 0.43
C ARG A 30 -8.25 11.78 1.34
N ARG A 31 -7.69 10.60 1.69
CA ARG A 31 -6.56 10.52 2.61
C ARG A 31 -5.73 9.30 2.26
N PHE A 32 -4.43 9.48 2.26
CA PHE A 32 -3.47 8.40 2.11
C PHE A 32 -2.37 8.59 3.15
N GLU A 33 -2.24 7.61 4.02
CA GLU A 33 -1.19 7.59 5.02
C GLU A 33 -0.34 6.35 4.80
N ILE A 34 0.97 6.49 4.94
CA ILE A 34 1.88 5.37 4.81
C ILE A 34 2.94 5.48 5.90
N SER A 35 3.25 4.35 6.51
CA SER A 35 4.23 4.26 7.56
C SER A 35 5.21 3.14 7.24
N TYR A 36 6.48 3.45 7.24
CA TYR A 36 7.53 2.48 6.93
C TYR A 36 8.09 1.93 8.24
N ALA A 37 8.04 0.61 8.38
CA ALA A 37 8.55 -0.06 9.57
C ALA A 37 9.95 -0.64 9.34
N ASN A 38 10.17 -1.19 8.16
CA ASN A 38 11.45 -1.82 7.81
C ASN A 38 11.68 -1.64 6.32
N GLU A 39 12.93 -1.76 5.88
CA GLU A 39 13.26 -1.75 4.47
C GLU A 39 13.26 -3.17 3.93
N ALA A 40 12.56 -3.38 2.82
CA ALA A 40 12.60 -4.65 2.13
C ALA A 40 13.91 -4.77 1.36
N ARG A 41 14.53 -5.91 1.45
CA ARG A 41 15.77 -6.17 0.74
C ARG A 41 15.48 -6.68 -0.66
N TYR A 42 16.42 -6.42 -1.54
CA TYR A 42 16.36 -6.94 -2.90
C TYR A 42 16.23 -8.46 -2.86
N GLY A 43 15.29 -8.98 -3.62
CA GLY A 43 15.04 -10.42 -3.66
C GLY A 43 14.00 -10.92 -2.67
N SER A 44 13.49 -10.06 -1.78
CA SER A 44 12.40 -10.45 -0.88
C SER A 44 11.12 -10.70 -1.68
N THR A 45 10.37 -11.71 -1.25
CA THR A 45 9.04 -11.97 -1.80
C THR A 45 8.02 -11.20 -0.98
N LEU A 46 7.41 -10.21 -1.57
CA LEU A 46 6.47 -9.34 -0.88
C LEU A 46 5.04 -9.82 -1.02
N GLN A 47 4.31 -9.72 0.07
CA GLN A 47 2.87 -9.96 0.13
C GLN A 47 2.18 -8.62 0.35
N LEU A 48 1.17 -8.34 -0.46
CA LEU A 48 0.41 -7.11 -0.37
C LEU A 48 -0.99 -7.45 0.11
N LEU A 49 -1.35 -6.93 1.27
CA LEU A 49 -2.61 -7.22 1.94
C LEU A 49 -3.47 -5.98 1.99
N LYS A 50 -4.77 -6.18 1.87
CA LYS A 50 -5.76 -5.12 1.89
C LYS A 50 -6.95 -5.58 2.72
N GLU A 51 -7.39 -4.74 3.65
CA GLU A 51 -8.56 -5.01 4.47
C GLU A 51 -9.46 -3.77 4.51
N GLU A 52 -10.73 -3.97 4.23
CA GLU A 52 -11.71 -2.88 4.35
C GLU A 52 -12.25 -2.87 5.77
N GLU A 53 -11.93 -1.82 6.54
CA GLU A 53 -12.36 -1.69 7.93
C GLU A 53 -13.73 -1.03 8.06
N ALA A 54 -14.06 -0.17 7.11
CA ALA A 54 -15.35 0.53 7.04
C ALA A 54 -15.57 0.88 5.58
N PRO A 55 -16.78 1.25 5.16
CA PRO A 55 -17.00 1.62 3.77
C PRO A 55 -16.00 2.68 3.30
N ASP A 56 -15.28 2.38 2.22
CA ASP A 56 -14.27 3.24 1.61
C ASP A 56 -13.04 3.51 2.47
N HIS A 57 -12.87 2.78 3.58
CA HIS A 57 -11.71 2.88 4.48
C HIS A 57 -10.95 1.58 4.46
N PHE A 58 -9.70 1.62 4.00
CA PHE A 58 -8.87 0.43 3.86
C PHE A 58 -7.57 0.56 4.62
N THR A 59 -7.14 -0.53 5.23
CA THR A 59 -5.78 -0.67 5.71
C THR A 59 -5.01 -1.56 4.75
N LEU A 60 -3.76 -1.22 4.55
CA LEU A 60 -2.87 -1.87 3.59
C LEU A 60 -1.60 -2.29 4.30
N GLU A 61 -1.03 -3.40 3.86
CA GLU A 61 0.20 -3.89 4.47
C GLU A 61 1.06 -4.54 3.42
N ILE A 62 2.35 -4.24 3.46
CA ILE A 62 3.35 -4.89 2.62
C ILE A 62 4.30 -5.62 3.55
N ARG A 63 4.40 -6.92 3.36
CA ARG A 63 5.18 -7.78 4.25
C ARG A 63 5.75 -9.00 3.53
N ASP A 64 6.65 -9.69 4.21
CA ASP A 64 6.97 -11.07 3.86
C ASP A 64 6.50 -11.99 4.99
N ASP A 65 6.95 -13.22 5.03
CA ASP A 65 6.49 -14.20 6.02
C ASP A 65 6.86 -13.82 7.45
N GLN A 66 7.87 -12.99 7.64
CA GLN A 66 8.43 -12.70 8.96
C GLN A 66 8.39 -11.24 9.35
N THR A 67 8.31 -10.33 8.36
CA THR A 67 8.54 -8.91 8.62
C THR A 67 7.50 -8.06 7.90
N VAL A 68 6.96 -7.08 8.63
CA VAL A 68 6.13 -6.04 8.03
C VAL A 68 7.04 -4.90 7.62
N TYR A 69 6.99 -4.51 6.36
CA TYR A 69 7.82 -3.45 5.82
C TYR A 69 7.10 -2.11 5.78
N CYS A 70 5.80 -2.16 5.53
CA CYS A 70 5.05 -0.94 5.31
C CYS A 70 3.60 -1.17 5.71
N LYS A 71 2.99 -0.16 6.32
CA LYS A 71 1.55 -0.14 6.59
C LYS A 71 0.99 1.15 6.03
N GLY A 72 -0.23 1.07 5.52
CA GLY A 72 -0.89 2.23 4.96
C GLY A 72 -2.36 2.26 5.29
N ARG A 73 -2.94 3.44 5.11
CA ARG A 73 -4.38 3.64 5.20
C ARG A 73 -4.80 4.50 4.03
N ILE A 74 -5.86 4.10 3.38
CA ILE A 74 -6.41 4.88 2.29
C ILE A 74 -7.92 5.05 2.52
N ILE A 75 -8.39 6.27 2.31
CA ILE A 75 -9.79 6.62 2.46
C ILE A 75 -10.23 7.25 1.16
N PHE A 76 -11.30 6.71 0.58
CA PHE A 76 -11.89 7.23 -0.63
C PHE A 76 -13.13 8.05 -0.32
N GLU A 77 -13.44 8.98 -1.20
CA GLU A 77 -14.72 9.71 -1.16
C GLU A 77 -15.27 9.79 -2.58
N ASN A 78 -16.59 9.92 -2.68
CA ASN A 78 -17.24 10.04 -3.98
C ASN A 78 -16.86 11.38 -4.62
N ARG A 79 -16.67 11.33 -5.92
CA ARG A 79 -16.40 12.54 -6.70
C ARG A 79 -17.64 13.42 -6.82
#